data_33fcfe1877892a3093a9fe4ccdf03ced
#
_entry.id   33fcfe1877892a3093a9fe4ccdf03ced
#
_cell.length_a   1.000
_cell.length_b   1.000
_cell.length_c   1.000
_cell.angle_alpha   90.00
_cell.angle_beta   90.00
_cell.angle_gamma   90.00
#
_symmetry.space_group_name_H-M   'P 1'
#
loop_
_entity.id
_entity.type
_entity.pdbx_description
1 polymer ?
#
loop_
_entity_poly.entity_id
_entity_poly.type
_entity_poly.pdbx_seq_one_letter_code
_entity_poly.pdbx_strand_id
1 'polypeptide(L)'
;WGEVEGSKILREFRITDGKIQTGGTRGKPEIIDYVLQYKNRKIGTIEAKSVDFSVTEGKEQAVSAAKKLQIDYAFSSNGKEIYQVEMKTGAEAPVEKFPTPDELWNRSFSDWNEWKEKFADIPNEGEYGKRYYQENAINNILNAVAEEKNRILLTMATGTGKTAVAFQVAWKLFQTRWNLN
;
A
#
# COMPACT_ATOMS: atom_id res chain seq x y z
N TRP A 1 -15.79 -2.57 -6.06
CA TRP A 1 -14.82 -1.55 -5.68
C TRP A 1 -15.32 -0.16 -6.09
N GLY A 2 -15.02 0.85 -5.27
CA GLY A 2 -15.46 2.23 -5.53
C GLY A 2 -16.90 2.55 -5.10
N GLU A 3 -17.78 1.58 -5.05
CA GLU A 3 -19.16 1.72 -4.57
C GLU A 3 -19.31 1.29 -3.10
N VAL A 4 -18.39 0.46 -2.59
CA VAL A 4 -18.38 0.03 -1.19
C VAL A 4 -17.79 1.16 -0.36
N GLU A 5 -18.47 1.55 0.72
CA GLU A 5 -18.02 2.62 1.63
C GLU A 5 -16.60 2.34 2.14
N GLY A 6 -15.76 3.38 2.13
CA GLY A 6 -14.35 3.28 2.50
C GLY A 6 -13.44 2.66 1.45
N SER A 7 -13.98 2.15 0.31
CA SER A 7 -13.17 1.61 -0.78
C SER A 7 -12.91 2.66 -1.86
N LYS A 8 -11.70 2.61 -2.46
CA LYS A 8 -11.29 3.49 -3.58
C LYS A 8 -10.46 2.71 -4.58
N ILE A 9 -10.58 3.08 -5.86
CA ILE A 9 -9.68 2.66 -6.94
C ILE A 9 -8.86 3.88 -7.32
N LEU A 10 -7.57 3.87 -6.99
CA LEU A 10 -6.63 4.91 -7.40
C LEU A 10 -6.09 4.53 -8.78
N ARG A 11 -6.30 5.41 -9.78
CA ARG A 11 -5.90 5.19 -11.18
C ARG A 11 -4.56 5.86 -11.45
N GLU A 12 -3.76 5.28 -12.34
CA GLU A 12 -2.46 5.82 -12.75
C GLU A 12 -1.62 6.26 -11.54
N PHE A 13 -1.56 5.36 -10.54
CA PHE A 13 -0.94 5.68 -9.27
C PHE A 13 0.57 5.81 -9.42
N ARG A 14 1.08 7.03 -9.23
CA ARG A 14 2.51 7.31 -9.26
C ARG A 14 3.19 6.85 -7.98
N ILE A 15 4.03 5.83 -8.08
CA ILE A 15 4.82 5.30 -6.97
C ILE A 15 6.04 6.18 -6.72
N THR A 16 6.79 6.50 -7.79
CA THR A 16 7.99 7.35 -7.72
C THR A 16 8.05 8.32 -8.89
N ASP A 17 8.74 9.47 -8.67
CA ASP A 17 9.07 10.43 -9.74
C ASP A 17 10.27 9.99 -10.59
N GLY A 18 10.74 8.76 -10.43
CA GLY A 18 11.96 8.23 -11.04
C GLY A 18 13.20 8.41 -10.15
N LYS A 19 14.18 7.51 -10.32
CA LYS A 19 15.46 7.57 -9.60
C LYS A 19 16.26 8.79 -10.08
N ILE A 20 16.91 9.49 -9.14
CA ILE A 20 17.89 10.54 -9.48
C ILE A 20 19.11 9.84 -10.10
N GLN A 21 19.45 10.24 -11.32
CA GLN A 21 20.61 9.75 -12.05
C GLN A 21 21.83 10.65 -11.81
N THR A 22 23.01 10.15 -12.16
CA THR A 22 24.25 10.95 -12.15
C THR A 22 24.05 12.19 -13.03
N GLY A 23 24.25 13.40 -12.46
CA GLY A 23 23.97 14.66 -13.16
C GLY A 23 22.65 15.33 -12.79
N GLY A 24 21.90 14.80 -11.81
CA GLY A 24 20.70 15.45 -11.26
C GLY A 24 19.41 15.26 -12.08
N THR A 25 19.47 14.56 -13.21
CA THR A 25 18.28 14.20 -14.00
C THR A 25 17.50 13.08 -13.32
N ARG A 26 16.17 13.06 -13.49
CA ARG A 26 15.32 11.96 -13.00
C ARG A 26 15.08 10.95 -14.12
N GLY A 27 15.10 9.67 -13.75
CA GLY A 27 14.66 8.58 -14.61
C GLY A 27 13.14 8.62 -14.83
N LYS A 28 12.62 7.65 -15.59
CA LYS A 28 11.17 7.55 -15.81
C LYS A 28 10.43 7.37 -14.47
N PRO A 29 9.31 8.07 -14.27
CA PRO A 29 8.43 7.81 -13.14
C PRO A 29 7.93 6.37 -13.20
N GLU A 30 7.69 5.80 -12.03
CA GLU A 30 7.06 4.50 -11.93
C GLU A 30 5.59 4.68 -11.57
N ILE A 31 4.74 4.18 -12.43
CA ILE A 31 3.29 4.31 -12.34
C ILE A 31 2.72 2.88 -12.43
N ILE A 32 1.71 2.59 -11.63
CA ILE A 32 0.89 1.39 -11.73
C ILE A 32 -0.53 1.79 -12.13
N ASP A 33 -1.18 1.02 -12.99
CA ASP A 33 -2.48 1.37 -13.53
C ASP A 33 -3.55 1.58 -12.46
N TYR A 34 -3.62 0.65 -11.47
CA TYR A 34 -4.56 0.79 -10.37
C TYR A 34 -3.97 0.34 -9.04
N VAL A 35 -4.38 1.04 -7.98
CA VAL A 35 -4.18 0.62 -6.59
C VAL A 35 -5.55 0.53 -5.91
N LEU A 36 -5.82 -0.60 -5.30
CA LEU A 36 -7.01 -0.84 -4.49
C LEU A 36 -6.76 -0.37 -3.07
N GLN A 37 -7.60 0.54 -2.60
CA GLN A 37 -7.53 1.08 -1.25
C GLN A 37 -8.82 0.78 -0.51
N TYR A 38 -8.72 0.35 0.75
CA TYR A 38 -9.84 0.16 1.66
C TYR A 38 -9.46 0.56 3.07
N LYS A 39 -10.37 1.23 3.82
CA LYS A 39 -10.12 1.73 5.19
C LYS A 39 -8.76 2.45 5.32
N ASN A 40 -8.49 3.40 4.42
CA ASN A 40 -7.23 4.17 4.32
C ASN A 40 -5.95 3.34 4.09
N ARG A 41 -6.06 2.03 3.78
CA ARG A 41 -4.92 1.16 3.45
C ARG A 41 -4.95 0.76 1.98
N LYS A 42 -3.80 0.79 1.34
CA LYS A 42 -3.60 0.18 0.01
C LYS A 42 -3.44 -1.32 0.21
N ILE A 43 -4.25 -2.11 -0.46
CA ILE A 43 -4.34 -3.57 -0.24
C ILE A 43 -4.22 -4.41 -1.51
N GLY A 44 -4.19 -3.78 -2.67
CA GLY A 44 -3.97 -4.48 -3.94
C GLY A 44 -3.37 -3.56 -4.99
N THR A 45 -2.56 -4.11 -5.88
CA THR A 45 -2.08 -3.47 -7.11
C THR A 45 -2.64 -4.19 -8.31
N ILE A 46 -2.97 -3.46 -9.39
CA ILE A 46 -3.45 -4.06 -10.64
C ILE A 46 -2.69 -3.43 -11.79
N GLU A 47 -2.12 -4.25 -12.64
CA GLU A 47 -1.61 -3.87 -13.95
C GLU A 47 -2.54 -4.40 -15.04
N ALA A 48 -2.98 -3.52 -15.93
CA ALA A 48 -3.88 -3.83 -17.03
C ALA A 48 -3.11 -3.92 -18.36
N LYS A 49 -3.41 -4.92 -19.14
CA LYS A 49 -2.87 -5.10 -20.48
C LYS A 49 -4.01 -5.16 -21.50
N SER A 50 -3.69 -4.92 -22.77
CA SER A 50 -4.64 -5.15 -23.85
C SER A 50 -5.05 -6.61 -23.89
N VAL A 51 -6.28 -6.87 -24.37
CA VAL A 51 -6.87 -8.19 -24.54
C VAL A 51 -6.04 -9.13 -25.44
N ASP A 52 -5.18 -8.55 -26.26
CA ASP A 52 -4.30 -9.31 -27.18
C ASP A 52 -3.04 -9.87 -26.48
N PHE A 53 -2.79 -9.45 -25.23
CA PHE A 53 -1.66 -9.94 -24.44
C PHE A 53 -2.09 -11.02 -23.45
N SER A 54 -1.13 -11.85 -23.07
CA SER A 54 -1.34 -12.80 -21.97
C SER A 54 -1.65 -12.07 -20.68
N VAL A 55 -2.57 -12.61 -19.87
CA VAL A 55 -2.90 -12.06 -18.55
C VAL A 55 -1.69 -11.94 -17.63
N THR A 56 -0.66 -12.76 -17.83
CA THR A 56 0.58 -12.74 -17.05
C THR A 56 1.59 -11.67 -17.46
N GLU A 57 1.36 -10.98 -18.59
CA GLU A 57 2.28 -9.97 -19.14
C GLU A 57 2.50 -8.80 -18.18
N GLY A 58 1.48 -8.41 -17.42
CA GLY A 58 1.53 -7.34 -16.42
C GLY A 58 1.99 -7.78 -15.02
N LYS A 59 2.18 -9.10 -14.81
CA LYS A 59 2.45 -9.66 -13.48
C LYS A 59 3.66 -9.01 -12.78
N GLU A 60 4.79 -8.94 -13.48
CA GLU A 60 6.01 -8.41 -12.87
C GLU A 60 5.88 -6.94 -12.46
N GLN A 61 5.17 -6.13 -13.23
CA GLN A 61 4.90 -4.73 -12.93
C GLN A 61 4.02 -4.60 -11.68
N ALA A 62 2.93 -5.37 -11.61
CA ALA A 62 2.05 -5.40 -10.44
C ALA A 62 2.79 -5.87 -9.17
N VAL A 63 3.60 -6.93 -9.26
CA VAL A 63 4.43 -7.46 -8.16
C VAL A 63 5.48 -6.44 -7.72
N SER A 64 6.18 -5.77 -8.65
CA SER A 64 7.14 -4.72 -8.33
C SER A 64 6.49 -3.57 -7.56
N ALA A 65 5.32 -3.12 -8.01
CA ALA A 65 4.54 -2.10 -7.34
C ALA A 65 4.09 -2.54 -5.93
N ALA A 66 3.56 -3.77 -5.80
CA ALA A 66 3.14 -4.33 -4.52
C ALA A 66 4.28 -4.41 -3.51
N LYS A 67 5.47 -4.85 -3.93
CA LYS A 67 6.68 -4.87 -3.07
C LYS A 67 7.03 -3.48 -2.54
N LYS A 68 7.04 -2.46 -3.40
CA LYS A 68 7.35 -1.08 -3.00
C LYS A 68 6.33 -0.50 -2.05
N LEU A 69 5.05 -0.75 -2.31
CA LEU A 69 3.94 -0.26 -1.50
C LEU A 69 3.69 -1.12 -0.26
N GLN A 70 4.41 -2.24 -0.08
CA GLN A 70 4.20 -3.23 0.98
C GLN A 70 2.75 -3.74 1.02
N ILE A 71 2.26 -4.14 -0.14
CA ILE A 71 0.90 -4.67 -0.35
C ILE A 71 0.98 -6.18 -0.53
N ASP A 72 0.02 -6.90 0.07
CA ASP A 72 0.02 -8.36 0.09
C ASP A 72 -0.50 -9.01 -1.19
N TYR A 73 -1.23 -8.27 -2.05
CA TYR A 73 -1.82 -8.80 -3.28
C TYR A 73 -1.49 -7.98 -4.51
N ALA A 74 -1.05 -8.66 -5.55
CA ALA A 74 -0.84 -8.09 -6.88
C ALA A 74 -1.72 -8.81 -7.91
N PHE A 75 -2.27 -8.05 -8.84
CA PHE A 75 -3.13 -8.57 -9.90
C PHE A 75 -2.63 -8.10 -11.26
N SER A 76 -2.78 -8.94 -12.25
CA SER A 76 -2.68 -8.58 -13.65
C SER A 76 -3.97 -8.94 -14.36
N SER A 77 -4.43 -8.11 -15.31
CA SER A 77 -5.64 -8.39 -16.08
C SER A 77 -5.50 -7.92 -17.52
N ASN A 78 -6.09 -8.67 -18.45
CA ASN A 78 -6.21 -8.28 -19.85
C ASN A 78 -7.67 -7.97 -20.26
N GLY A 79 -8.55 -7.77 -19.26
CA GLY A 79 -9.97 -7.52 -19.49
C GLY A 79 -10.85 -8.77 -19.66
N LYS A 80 -10.26 -9.94 -19.98
CA LYS A 80 -10.96 -11.24 -20.04
C LYS A 80 -10.60 -12.14 -18.87
N GLU A 81 -9.37 -12.08 -18.44
CA GLU A 81 -8.80 -12.94 -17.41
C GLU A 81 -8.16 -12.07 -16.32
N ILE A 82 -8.06 -12.62 -15.13
CA ILE A 82 -7.40 -12.01 -13.99
C ILE A 82 -6.43 -13.02 -13.40
N TYR A 83 -5.20 -12.58 -13.15
CA TYR A 83 -4.16 -13.37 -12.51
C TYR A 83 -3.77 -12.71 -11.19
N GLN A 84 -3.78 -13.50 -10.12
CA GLN A 84 -3.48 -13.03 -8.76
C GLN A 84 -2.14 -13.58 -8.30
N VAL A 85 -1.38 -12.75 -7.57
CA VAL A 85 -0.18 -13.14 -6.84
C VAL A 85 -0.35 -12.72 -5.39
N GLU A 86 -0.18 -13.67 -4.46
CA GLU A 86 -0.10 -13.42 -3.02
C GLU A 86 1.35 -13.21 -2.61
N MET A 87 1.69 -12.02 -2.16
CA MET A 87 3.08 -11.61 -1.92
C MET A 87 3.70 -12.29 -0.69
N LYS A 88 2.90 -12.67 0.30
CA LYS A 88 3.38 -13.33 1.53
C LYS A 88 3.85 -14.76 1.27
N THR A 89 3.11 -15.51 0.49
CA THR A 89 3.35 -16.94 0.24
C THR A 89 4.05 -17.20 -1.09
N GLY A 90 3.96 -16.26 -2.03
CA GLY A 90 4.36 -16.45 -3.41
C GLY A 90 3.37 -17.29 -4.23
N ALA A 91 2.22 -17.66 -3.66
CA ALA A 91 1.19 -18.38 -4.38
C ALA A 91 0.59 -17.51 -5.49
N GLU A 92 0.41 -18.09 -6.66
CA GLU A 92 -0.14 -17.38 -7.82
C GLU A 92 -1.09 -18.29 -8.61
N ALA A 93 -2.20 -17.72 -9.07
CA ALA A 93 -3.21 -18.44 -9.85
C ALA A 93 -4.11 -17.48 -10.65
N PRO A 94 -4.73 -17.96 -11.74
CA PRO A 94 -5.86 -17.28 -12.33
C PRO A 94 -7.05 -17.25 -11.35
N VAL A 95 -7.82 -16.19 -11.37
CA VAL A 95 -9.04 -16.03 -10.55
C VAL A 95 -10.20 -15.55 -11.43
N GLU A 96 -11.41 -15.97 -11.12
CA GLU A 96 -12.60 -15.64 -11.91
C GLU A 96 -13.02 -14.18 -11.78
N LYS A 97 -12.79 -13.59 -10.60
CA LYS A 97 -13.16 -12.21 -10.27
C LYS A 97 -12.18 -11.58 -9.28
N PHE A 98 -12.10 -10.27 -9.28
CA PHE A 98 -11.42 -9.57 -8.21
C PHE A 98 -12.11 -9.81 -6.87
N PRO A 99 -11.37 -10.05 -5.78
CA PRO A 99 -11.97 -10.15 -4.45
C PRO A 99 -12.66 -8.83 -4.08
N THR A 100 -13.70 -8.92 -3.27
CA THR A 100 -14.35 -7.74 -2.70
C THR A 100 -13.41 -7.01 -1.73
N PRO A 101 -13.67 -5.72 -1.39
CA PRO A 101 -12.88 -4.99 -0.40
C PRO A 101 -12.75 -5.75 0.92
N ASP A 102 -13.85 -6.30 1.44
CA ASP A 102 -13.85 -7.05 2.71
C ASP A 102 -13.09 -8.39 2.60
N GLU A 103 -13.28 -9.13 1.50
CA GLU A 103 -12.52 -10.37 1.28
C GLU A 103 -11.02 -10.10 1.24
N LEU A 104 -10.59 -9.06 0.51
CA LEU A 104 -9.17 -8.74 0.39
C LEU A 104 -8.61 -8.21 1.71
N TRP A 105 -9.39 -7.42 2.44
CA TRP A 105 -9.04 -6.94 3.78
C TRP A 105 -8.83 -8.10 4.75
N ASN A 106 -9.79 -9.00 4.83
CA ASN A 106 -9.73 -10.14 5.74
C ASN A 106 -8.56 -11.08 5.43
N ARG A 107 -8.25 -11.28 4.13
CA ARG A 107 -7.06 -12.06 3.73
C ARG A 107 -5.74 -11.38 4.10
N SER A 108 -5.68 -10.04 3.98
CA SER A 108 -4.46 -9.27 4.26
C SER A 108 -4.19 -9.10 5.76
N PHE A 109 -5.25 -8.97 6.57
CA PHE A 109 -5.19 -8.48 7.94
C PHE A 109 -5.96 -9.33 8.96
N SER A 110 -6.11 -10.63 8.69
CA SER A 110 -6.80 -11.57 9.59
C SER A 110 -6.16 -11.68 10.98
N ASP A 111 -4.88 -11.33 11.12
CA ASP A 111 -4.09 -11.33 12.35
C ASP A 111 -3.97 -9.97 13.05
N TRP A 112 -4.72 -8.97 12.55
CA TRP A 112 -4.69 -7.64 13.15
C TRP A 112 -5.40 -7.61 14.49
N ASN A 113 -4.79 -6.89 15.44
CA ASN A 113 -5.43 -6.55 16.70
C ASN A 113 -6.22 -5.23 16.58
N GLU A 114 -7.04 -4.94 17.59
CA GLU A 114 -7.89 -3.75 17.66
C GLU A 114 -7.11 -2.43 17.43
N TRP A 115 -5.86 -2.34 17.89
CA TRP A 115 -5.05 -1.13 17.73
C TRP A 115 -4.60 -0.91 16.29
N LYS A 116 -4.22 -1.99 15.57
CA LYS A 116 -3.86 -1.90 14.14
C LYS A 116 -5.06 -1.40 13.32
N GLU A 117 -6.26 -1.89 13.65
CA GLU A 117 -7.50 -1.42 13.00
C GLU A 117 -7.77 0.05 13.32
N LYS A 118 -7.76 0.46 14.59
CA LYS A 118 -7.95 1.85 15.00
C LYS A 118 -6.96 2.81 14.32
N PHE A 119 -5.69 2.43 14.22
CA PHE A 119 -4.68 3.25 13.53
C PHE A 119 -4.94 3.34 12.02
N ALA A 120 -5.49 2.30 11.39
CA ALA A 120 -5.85 2.32 9.98
C ALA A 120 -7.05 3.23 9.70
N ASP A 121 -8.01 3.32 10.60
CA ASP A 121 -9.21 4.15 10.45
C ASP A 121 -8.90 5.65 10.43
N ILE A 122 -7.79 6.08 11.04
CA ILE A 122 -7.38 7.49 11.01
C ILE A 122 -6.62 7.79 9.71
N PRO A 123 -7.10 8.70 8.86
CA PRO A 123 -6.37 9.13 7.67
C PRO A 123 -5.10 9.89 8.04
N ASN A 124 -4.17 9.97 7.09
CA ASN A 124 -3.02 10.87 7.24
C ASN A 124 -3.48 12.33 7.12
N GLU A 125 -2.94 13.20 7.97
CA GLU A 125 -3.29 14.61 8.00
C GLU A 125 -2.46 15.43 7.01
N GLY A 126 -3.11 16.36 6.31
CA GLY A 126 -2.48 17.32 5.41
C GLY A 126 -1.83 16.69 4.17
N GLU A 127 -0.83 17.39 3.65
CA GLU A 127 -0.06 16.99 2.47
C GLU A 127 1.05 15.96 2.77
N TYR A 128 1.28 15.67 4.04
CA TYR A 128 2.35 14.79 4.50
C TYR A 128 1.96 13.30 4.35
N GLY A 129 2.94 12.46 4.02
CA GLY A 129 2.72 11.03 3.85
C GLY A 129 2.30 10.61 2.43
N LYS A 130 2.38 11.52 1.46
CA LYS A 130 2.05 11.21 0.04
C LYS A 130 3.09 10.32 -0.64
N ARG A 131 4.32 10.22 -0.10
CA ARG A 131 5.35 9.37 -0.67
C ARG A 131 5.24 7.96 -0.09
N TYR A 132 5.27 6.95 -0.93
CA TYR A 132 5.07 5.55 -0.54
C TYR A 132 5.95 5.11 0.65
N TYR A 133 7.22 5.51 0.68
CA TYR A 133 8.13 5.14 1.76
C TYR A 133 7.81 5.82 3.10
N GLN A 134 7.21 7.01 3.09
CA GLN A 134 6.72 7.69 4.30
C GLN A 134 5.50 6.94 4.84
N GLU A 135 4.56 6.58 3.97
CA GLU A 135 3.38 5.80 4.35
C GLU A 135 3.78 4.44 4.90
N ASN A 136 4.71 3.73 4.24
CA ASN A 136 5.26 2.48 4.76
C ASN A 136 5.90 2.66 6.14
N ALA A 137 6.70 3.72 6.35
CA ALA A 137 7.32 4.01 7.63
C ALA A 137 6.28 4.26 8.73
N ILE A 138 5.26 5.08 8.46
CA ILE A 138 4.15 5.36 9.39
C ILE A 138 3.44 4.05 9.76
N ASN A 139 3.07 3.25 8.76
CA ASN A 139 2.37 1.99 8.97
C ASN A 139 3.19 1.00 9.79
N ASN A 140 4.48 0.83 9.47
CA ASN A 140 5.36 -0.09 10.19
C ASN A 140 5.58 0.35 11.65
N ILE A 141 5.73 1.65 11.91
CA ILE A 141 5.85 2.17 13.28
C ILE A 141 4.56 1.90 14.06
N LEU A 142 3.39 2.22 13.50
CA LEU A 142 2.12 2.01 14.18
C LEU A 142 1.81 0.53 14.42
N ASN A 143 2.17 -0.35 13.48
CA ASN A 143 2.07 -1.79 13.68
C ASN A 143 2.97 -2.26 14.84
N ALA A 144 4.21 -1.78 14.90
CA ALA A 144 5.11 -2.10 16.00
C ALA A 144 4.62 -1.58 17.36
N VAL A 145 4.01 -0.39 17.39
CA VAL A 145 3.34 0.17 18.59
C VAL A 145 2.16 -0.72 19.01
N ALA A 146 1.32 -1.12 18.07
CA ALA A 146 0.19 -2.01 18.33
C ALA A 146 0.61 -3.41 18.82
N GLU A 147 1.84 -3.83 18.51
CA GLU A 147 2.49 -5.04 18.99
C GLU A 147 3.29 -4.84 20.29
N GLU A 148 3.13 -3.68 20.94
CA GLU A 148 3.80 -3.34 22.20
C GLU A 148 5.34 -3.41 22.15
N LYS A 149 5.93 -3.15 20.95
CA LYS A 149 7.39 -3.12 20.81
C LYS A 149 7.96 -1.92 21.58
N ASN A 150 8.87 -2.19 22.51
CA ASN A 150 9.49 -1.18 23.37
C ASN A 150 10.53 -0.30 22.66
N ARG A 151 11.05 -0.74 21.50
CA ARG A 151 12.07 0.00 20.75
C ARG A 151 11.80 -0.13 19.25
N ILE A 152 11.80 1.00 18.55
CA ILE A 152 11.59 1.07 17.11
C ILE A 152 12.71 1.92 16.52
N LEU A 153 13.44 1.38 15.55
CA LEU A 153 14.46 2.12 14.81
C LEU A 153 13.92 2.51 13.44
N LEU A 154 13.83 3.80 13.17
CA LEU A 154 13.50 4.34 11.86
C LEU A 154 14.75 4.89 11.16
N THR A 155 15.14 4.27 10.06
CA THR A 155 16.23 4.74 9.19
C THR A 155 15.69 5.36 7.92
N MET A 156 15.93 6.64 7.74
CA MET A 156 15.53 7.40 6.54
C MET A 156 16.63 8.38 6.15
N ALA A 157 16.88 8.57 4.86
CA ALA A 157 17.85 9.54 4.37
C ALA A 157 17.49 10.98 4.77
N THR A 158 18.48 11.87 4.76
CA THR A 158 18.26 13.31 5.00
C THR A 158 17.34 13.89 3.92
N GLY A 159 16.42 14.76 4.32
CA GLY A 159 15.46 15.39 3.39
C GLY A 159 14.28 14.52 2.95
N THR A 160 14.17 13.27 3.42
CA THR A 160 13.05 12.38 3.05
C THR A 160 11.80 12.55 3.91
N GLY A 161 11.80 13.49 4.87
CA GLY A 161 10.62 13.84 5.65
C GLY A 161 10.45 13.06 6.95
N LYS A 162 11.54 12.76 7.67
CA LYS A 162 11.48 12.11 9.00
C LYS A 162 10.55 12.81 9.98
N THR A 163 10.59 14.15 10.02
CA THR A 163 9.71 14.96 10.88
C THR A 163 8.24 14.78 10.51
N ALA A 164 7.92 14.71 9.21
CA ALA A 164 6.55 14.47 8.76
C ALA A 164 6.06 13.08 9.19
N VAL A 165 6.91 12.05 9.09
CA VAL A 165 6.58 10.70 9.58
C VAL A 165 6.33 10.72 11.08
N ALA A 166 7.20 11.36 11.87
CA ALA A 166 7.03 11.47 13.32
C ALA A 166 5.73 12.20 13.69
N PHE A 167 5.40 13.28 12.98
CA PHE A 167 4.15 14.01 13.18
C PHE A 167 2.93 13.13 12.92
N GLN A 168 2.91 12.40 11.80
CA GLN A 168 1.79 11.51 11.45
C GLN A 168 1.60 10.38 12.47
N VAL A 169 2.68 9.81 12.96
CA VAL A 169 2.62 8.80 14.02
C VAL A 169 2.01 9.40 15.28
N ALA A 170 2.53 10.55 15.75
CA ALA A 170 2.01 11.24 16.93
C ALA A 170 0.53 11.62 16.76
N TRP A 171 0.16 12.13 15.58
CA TRP A 171 -1.23 12.48 15.25
C TRP A 171 -2.16 11.28 15.39
N LYS A 172 -1.82 10.14 14.77
CA LYS A 172 -2.65 8.93 14.83
C LYS A 172 -2.75 8.36 16.25
N LEU A 173 -1.66 8.35 17.00
CA LEU A 173 -1.67 7.95 18.41
C LEU A 173 -2.57 8.86 19.28
N PHE A 174 -2.52 10.16 19.02
CA PHE A 174 -3.37 11.13 19.71
C PHE A 174 -4.85 10.94 19.35
N GLN A 175 -5.18 10.83 18.06
CA GLN A 175 -6.55 10.65 17.59
C GLN A 175 -7.19 9.34 18.09
N THR A 176 -6.43 8.28 18.14
CA THR A 176 -6.91 6.99 18.66
C THR A 176 -6.91 6.90 20.18
N ARG A 177 -6.41 7.95 20.87
CA ARG A 177 -6.24 7.98 22.34
C ARG A 177 -5.43 6.78 22.86
N TRP A 178 -4.40 6.39 22.13
CA TRP A 178 -3.52 5.29 22.53
C TRP A 178 -2.86 5.63 23.89
N ASN A 179 -2.95 4.72 24.86
CA ASN A 179 -2.45 4.88 26.26
C ASN A 179 -3.01 6.09 27.02
N LEU A 180 -4.15 6.66 26.62
CA LEU A 180 -4.89 7.63 27.41
C LEU A 180 -6.04 6.91 28.14
N ASN A 181 -5.72 6.19 29.21
CA ASN A 181 -6.68 5.66 30.19
C ASN A 181 -6.73 6.56 31.40
#